data_afac74e98a1a793d4afc3c7dce4a8ebd
#
_entry.id   afac74e98a1a793d4afc3c7dce4a8ebd
#
_cell.length_a   1.000
_cell.length_b   1.000
_cell.length_c   1.000
_cell.angle_alpha   90.00
_cell.angle_beta   90.00
_cell.angle_gamma   90.00
#
_symmetry.space_group_name_H-M   'P 1'
#
loop_
_entity.id
_entity.type
_entity.pdbx_description
1 polymer ?
#
loop_
_entity_poly.entity_id
_entity_poly.type
_entity_poly.pdbx_seq_one_letter_code
_entity_poly.pdbx_strand_id
1 'polypeptide(L)'
;MASSEKIDASSAPKPVGLYPHARRAGNLLFLSGIGPRDPQSDGVPGLLRSAAGNYTEFDFEAQVHSVFRNVRAVLEASGARWEDLVDVTVFLVNMERDFHTFN
;
A
#
# COMPACT_ATOMS: atom_id res chain seq x y z
N MET A 1 -4.09 -25.73 -16.36
CA MET A 1 -3.91 -24.31 -16.03
C MET A 1 -3.88 -24.13 -14.52
N ALA A 2 -2.87 -23.46 -14.00
CA ALA A 2 -2.80 -23.22 -12.57
C ALA A 2 -3.89 -22.22 -12.14
N SER A 3 -4.63 -22.53 -11.08
CA SER A 3 -5.58 -21.61 -10.52
C SER A 3 -4.85 -20.63 -9.59
N SER A 4 -5.34 -19.40 -9.47
CA SER A 4 -4.84 -18.44 -8.53
C SER A 4 -5.80 -18.32 -7.34
N GLU A 5 -5.25 -18.03 -6.18
CA GLU A 5 -6.01 -17.84 -4.96
C GLU A 5 -6.14 -16.36 -4.66
N LYS A 6 -7.36 -15.90 -4.43
CA LYS A 6 -7.64 -14.54 -3.99
C LYS A 6 -7.29 -14.38 -2.52
N ILE A 7 -6.65 -13.28 -2.18
CA ILE A 7 -6.36 -12.92 -0.79
C ILE A 7 -7.06 -11.60 -0.48
N ASP A 8 -7.87 -11.58 0.57
CA ASP A 8 -8.50 -10.37 1.08
C ASP A 8 -7.98 -10.11 2.48
N ALA A 9 -7.50 -8.90 2.72
CA ALA A 9 -6.92 -8.51 4.00
C ALA A 9 -7.84 -7.51 4.70
N SER A 10 -8.52 -7.94 5.76
CA SER A 10 -9.45 -7.07 6.48
C SER A 10 -8.76 -5.93 7.22
N SER A 11 -7.47 -6.07 7.53
CA SER A 11 -6.68 -5.04 8.22
C SER A 11 -6.03 -4.04 7.26
N ALA A 12 -6.20 -4.20 5.95
CA ALA A 12 -5.72 -3.25 4.95
C ALA A 12 -6.89 -2.43 4.40
N PRO A 13 -6.64 -1.24 3.82
CA PRO A 13 -7.71 -0.48 3.18
C PRO A 13 -8.37 -1.29 2.06
N LYS A 14 -9.68 -1.11 1.87
CA LYS A 14 -10.38 -1.78 0.77
C LYS A 14 -9.79 -1.35 -0.57
N PRO A 15 -9.60 -2.29 -1.53
CA PRO A 15 -9.22 -1.90 -2.88
C PRO A 15 -10.22 -0.93 -3.49
N VAL A 16 -9.73 0.02 -4.27
CA VAL A 16 -10.59 1.03 -4.92
C VAL A 16 -11.29 0.52 -6.16
N GLY A 17 -11.09 -0.74 -6.52
CA GLY A 17 -11.72 -1.38 -7.67
C GLY A 17 -12.11 -2.82 -7.38
N LEU A 18 -12.56 -3.52 -8.39
CA LEU A 18 -13.03 -4.90 -8.27
C LEU A 18 -11.84 -5.88 -8.39
N TYR A 19 -10.91 -5.82 -7.45
CA TYR A 19 -9.75 -6.71 -7.40
C TYR A 19 -9.41 -7.02 -5.94
N PRO A 20 -8.79 -8.17 -5.67
CA PRO A 20 -8.39 -8.54 -4.31
C PRO A 20 -7.12 -7.79 -3.89
N HIS A 21 -6.79 -7.84 -2.61
CA HIS A 21 -5.54 -7.28 -2.10
C HIS A 21 -4.31 -7.99 -2.66
N ALA A 22 -4.43 -9.29 -2.93
CA ALA A 22 -3.34 -10.08 -3.49
C ALA A 22 -3.88 -11.32 -4.16
N ARG A 23 -3.04 -11.95 -4.99
CA ARG A 23 -3.30 -13.28 -5.55
C ARG A 23 -2.07 -14.14 -5.42
N ARG A 24 -2.31 -15.38 -5.04
CA ARG A 24 -1.27 -16.40 -5.00
C ARG A 24 -1.34 -17.23 -6.27
N ALA A 25 -0.21 -17.36 -6.97
CA ALA A 25 -0.09 -18.18 -8.16
C ALA A 25 1.17 -19.03 -8.02
N GLY A 26 1.02 -20.33 -7.81
CA GLY A 26 2.13 -21.22 -7.52
C GLY A 26 2.88 -20.80 -6.26
N ASN A 27 4.16 -20.54 -6.38
CA ASN A 27 5.02 -20.10 -5.27
C ASN A 27 5.08 -18.58 -5.15
N LEU A 28 4.39 -17.85 -6.02
CA LEU A 28 4.48 -16.39 -6.04
C LEU A 28 3.21 -15.78 -5.50
N LEU A 29 3.39 -14.69 -4.77
CA LEU A 29 2.31 -13.86 -4.26
C LEU A 29 2.42 -12.49 -4.90
N PHE A 30 1.36 -12.08 -5.60
CA PHE A 30 1.30 -10.80 -6.28
C PHE A 30 0.38 -9.88 -5.51
N LEU A 31 0.92 -8.78 -4.98
CA LEU A 31 0.12 -7.77 -4.29
C LEU A 31 -0.36 -6.73 -5.29
N SER A 32 -1.63 -6.33 -5.16
CA SER A 32 -2.18 -5.20 -5.90
C SER A 32 -1.51 -3.91 -5.44
N GLY A 33 -1.65 -2.83 -6.19
CA GLY A 33 -1.11 -1.54 -5.80
C GLY A 33 -1.60 -1.11 -4.43
N ILE A 34 -0.70 -0.64 -3.60
CA ILE A 34 -1.00 -0.27 -2.22
C ILE A 34 -0.56 1.18 -1.99
N GLY A 35 -1.48 1.98 -1.50
CA GLY A 35 -1.23 3.36 -1.15
C GLY A 35 -1.26 3.59 0.36
N PRO A 36 -1.16 4.86 0.78
CA PRO A 36 -1.03 5.21 2.21
C PRO A 36 -2.35 5.35 2.97
N ARG A 37 -3.50 4.99 2.38
CA ARG A 37 -4.78 5.17 3.07
C ARG A 37 -4.81 4.41 4.39
N ASP A 38 -5.41 5.05 5.41
CA ASP A 38 -5.63 4.41 6.69
C ASP A 38 -6.80 3.44 6.58
N PRO A 39 -6.66 2.18 7.00
CA PRO A 39 -7.72 1.18 6.83
C PRO A 39 -8.98 1.47 7.66
N GLN A 40 -8.88 2.24 8.73
CA GLN A 40 -10.02 2.55 9.60
C GLN A 40 -10.76 3.81 9.18
N SER A 41 -10.02 4.88 8.89
CA SER A 41 -10.61 6.18 8.56
C SER A 41 -10.75 6.43 7.07
N ASP A 42 -10.06 5.64 6.25
CA ASP A 42 -9.94 5.83 4.81
C ASP A 42 -9.24 7.14 4.43
N GLY A 43 -8.69 7.85 5.41
CA GLY A 43 -7.93 9.07 5.20
C GLY A 43 -6.49 8.77 4.84
N VAL A 44 -5.77 9.80 4.36
CA VAL A 44 -4.36 9.69 4.01
C VAL A 44 -3.53 10.39 5.09
N PRO A 45 -2.69 9.65 5.83
CA PRO A 45 -1.86 10.26 6.86
C PRO A 45 -0.96 11.36 6.31
N GLY A 46 -0.77 12.41 7.10
CA GLY A 46 0.10 13.51 6.73
C GLY A 46 -0.42 14.42 5.63
N LEU A 47 -1.67 14.25 5.20
CA LEU A 47 -2.26 15.08 4.16
C LEU A 47 -3.10 16.17 4.80
N LEU A 48 -2.74 17.43 4.53
CA LEU A 48 -3.45 18.60 5.06
C LEU A 48 -4.23 19.31 3.96
N ARG A 49 -5.42 19.80 4.30
CA ARG A 49 -6.28 20.54 3.40
C ARG A 49 -6.53 21.94 3.92
N SER A 50 -6.66 22.90 3.00
CA SER A 50 -7.12 24.24 3.34
C SER A 50 -8.61 24.24 3.67
N ALA A 51 -9.13 25.36 4.18
CA ALA A 51 -10.55 25.52 4.43
C ALA A 51 -11.40 25.35 3.16
N ALA A 52 -10.83 25.62 2.00
CA ALA A 52 -11.49 25.41 0.71
C ALA A 52 -11.43 23.96 0.22
N GLY A 53 -10.79 23.05 0.96
CA GLY A 53 -10.69 21.65 0.60
C GLY A 53 -9.50 21.30 -0.30
N ASN A 54 -8.64 22.27 -0.62
CA ASN A 54 -7.44 22.02 -1.42
C ASN A 54 -6.32 21.48 -0.55
N TYR A 55 -5.50 20.58 -1.12
CA TYR A 55 -4.33 20.05 -0.42
C TYR A 55 -3.27 21.14 -0.33
N THR A 56 -2.83 21.44 0.88
CA THR A 56 -1.84 22.49 1.13
C THR A 56 -0.45 21.95 1.40
N GLU A 57 -0.35 20.80 2.05
CA GLU A 57 0.93 20.13 2.28
C GLU A 57 0.70 18.67 2.62
N PHE A 58 1.78 17.89 2.58
CA PHE A 58 1.73 16.50 2.99
C PHE A 58 3.07 16.09 3.60
N ASP A 59 3.00 15.12 4.50
CA ASP A 59 4.17 14.53 5.14
C ASP A 59 4.48 13.21 4.43
N PHE A 60 5.46 13.26 3.54
CA PHE A 60 5.80 12.09 2.73
C PHE A 60 6.31 10.93 3.58
N GLU A 61 7.09 11.20 4.63
CA GLU A 61 7.58 10.16 5.52
C GLU A 61 6.43 9.42 6.20
N ALA A 62 5.42 10.14 6.69
CA ALA A 62 4.23 9.53 7.27
C ALA A 62 3.50 8.66 6.26
N GLN A 63 3.43 9.10 5.00
CA GLN A 63 2.82 8.31 3.93
C GLN A 63 3.59 7.04 3.63
N VAL A 64 4.92 7.09 3.61
CA VAL A 64 5.77 5.90 3.39
C VAL A 64 5.53 4.87 4.49
N HIS A 65 5.54 5.30 5.74
CA HIS A 65 5.27 4.38 6.85
C HIS A 65 3.88 3.75 6.75
N SER A 66 2.90 4.53 6.33
CA SER A 66 1.54 4.03 6.17
C SER A 66 1.43 3.00 5.03
N VAL A 67 2.10 3.25 3.90
CA VAL A 67 2.14 2.31 2.78
C VAL A 67 2.73 0.98 3.24
N PHE A 68 3.88 1.01 3.91
CA PHE A 68 4.54 -0.22 4.35
C PHE A 68 3.74 -0.95 5.43
N ARG A 69 3.03 -0.24 6.27
CA ARG A 69 2.11 -0.85 7.23
C ARG A 69 0.99 -1.60 6.49
N ASN A 70 0.44 -0.99 5.42
CA ASN A 70 -0.59 -1.63 4.61
C ASN A 70 -0.04 -2.84 3.84
N VAL A 71 1.18 -2.75 3.31
CA VAL A 71 1.84 -3.90 2.67
C VAL A 71 2.00 -5.05 3.66
N ARG A 72 2.45 -4.75 4.87
CA ARG A 72 2.61 -5.76 5.91
C ARG A 72 1.28 -6.44 6.24
N ALA A 73 0.20 -5.67 6.31
CA ALA A 73 -1.12 -6.23 6.58
C ALA A 73 -1.55 -7.23 5.52
N VAL A 74 -1.29 -6.93 4.24
CA VAL A 74 -1.60 -7.86 3.14
C VAL A 74 -0.71 -9.10 3.19
N LEU A 75 0.59 -8.92 3.47
CA LEU A 75 1.50 -10.06 3.62
C LEU A 75 1.06 -10.99 4.74
N GLU A 76 0.71 -10.45 5.89
CA GLU A 76 0.25 -11.25 7.04
C GLU A 76 -1.03 -12.00 6.72
N ALA A 77 -1.99 -11.35 6.05
CA ALA A 77 -3.23 -12.00 5.61
C ALA A 77 -2.96 -13.12 4.61
N SER A 78 -1.84 -13.05 3.90
CA SER A 78 -1.44 -14.04 2.90
C SER A 78 -0.60 -15.18 3.49
N GLY A 79 -0.23 -15.08 4.77
CA GLY A 79 0.67 -16.04 5.40
C GLY A 79 2.14 -15.84 5.05
N ALA A 80 2.48 -14.69 4.46
CA ALA A 80 3.84 -14.35 4.09
C ALA A 80 4.48 -13.45 5.14
N ARG A 81 5.80 -13.33 5.07
CA ARG A 81 6.58 -12.48 5.97
C ARG A 81 7.25 -11.37 5.17
N TRP A 82 7.66 -10.31 5.88
CA TRP A 82 8.40 -9.21 5.27
C TRP A 82 9.64 -9.70 4.52
N GLU A 83 10.32 -10.69 5.08
CA GLU A 83 11.54 -11.26 4.52
C GLU A 83 11.31 -12.03 3.22
N ASP A 84 10.07 -12.33 2.90
CA ASP A 84 9.72 -13.05 1.67
C ASP A 84 9.60 -12.13 0.45
N LEU A 85 9.71 -10.81 0.63
CA LEU A 85 9.66 -9.86 -0.47
C LEU A 85 10.85 -10.07 -1.41
N VAL A 86 10.59 -10.16 -2.71
CA VAL A 86 11.63 -10.35 -3.74
C VAL A 86 11.67 -9.21 -4.74
N ASP A 87 10.59 -8.46 -4.87
CA ASP A 87 10.54 -7.36 -5.83
C ASP A 87 9.51 -6.34 -5.39
N VAL A 88 9.86 -5.07 -5.50
CA VAL A 88 8.97 -3.94 -5.18
C VAL A 88 9.15 -2.86 -6.22
N THR A 89 8.04 -2.42 -6.81
CA THR A 89 8.02 -1.26 -7.69
C THR A 89 7.34 -0.11 -6.98
N VAL A 90 7.97 1.05 -6.96
CA VAL A 90 7.46 2.23 -6.26
C VAL A 90 7.32 3.38 -7.25
N PHE A 91 6.16 4.04 -7.23
CA PHE A 91 5.92 5.22 -8.02
C PHE A 91 5.88 6.44 -7.11
N LEU A 92 6.76 7.40 -7.35
CA LEU A 92 6.83 8.65 -6.60
C LEU A 92 6.40 9.80 -7.49
N VAL A 93 5.54 10.66 -6.97
CA VAL A 93 5.07 11.84 -7.72
C VAL A 93 6.20 12.86 -7.91
N ASN A 94 7.08 12.99 -6.92
CA ASN A 94 8.22 13.91 -7.00
C ASN A 94 9.50 13.16 -6.62
N MET A 95 10.13 12.58 -7.62
CA MET A 95 11.30 11.72 -7.43
C MET A 95 12.48 12.46 -6.81
N GLU A 96 12.75 13.68 -7.25
CA GLU A 96 13.87 14.47 -6.74
C GLU A 96 13.74 14.77 -5.24
N ARG A 97 12.54 15.18 -4.83
CA ARG A 97 12.29 15.55 -3.45
C ARG A 97 12.22 14.33 -2.53
N ASP A 98 11.58 13.25 -2.99
CA ASP A 98 11.11 12.19 -2.10
C ASP A 98 11.96 10.93 -2.11
N PHE A 99 12.87 10.76 -3.09
CA PHE A 99 13.66 9.55 -3.22
C PHE A 99 14.47 9.23 -1.96
N HIS A 100 15.15 10.21 -1.41
CA HIS A 100 16.00 10.00 -0.22
C HIS A 100 15.17 9.66 1.02
N THR A 101 14.01 10.29 1.17
CA THR A 101 13.13 10.01 2.30
C THR A 101 12.58 8.58 2.21
N PHE A 102 12.20 8.15 1.00
CA PHE A 102 11.73 6.78 0.80
C PHE A 102 12.84 5.76 1.06
N ASN A 103 13.99 6.01 0.54
CA ASN A 103 15.11 5.09 0.60
C ASN A 103 15.79 5.17 1.97
#